data_7138a65d31a66cf538dd65dca7285f02
#
_entry.id   7138a65d31a66cf538dd65dca7285f02
#
_cell.length_a   1.000
_cell.length_b   1.000
_cell.length_c   1.000
_cell.angle_alpha   90.00
_cell.angle_beta   90.00
_cell.angle_gamma   90.00
#
_symmetry.space_group_name_H-M   'P 1'
#
loop_
_entity.id
_entity.type
_entity.pdbx_description
1 polymer ?
#
loop_
_entity_poly.entity_id
_entity_poly.type
_entity_poly.pdbx_seq_one_letter_code
_entity_poly.pdbx_strand_id
1 'polypeptide(L)'
;MLTVIDQFTRECLTLVADSALNGQRVALALSQVVGERGTPQSITADNGSEFAGRAMDAWSYQYGVQLEFIRPGKPVDNSYIESFNGRLRDECLNVETFFDLHDVREKLSRWRLDYNQVRPHSALADRSPEEFVRDWQASSAAPLVTAGPANHMPASAVHGSGSADPKLLQLFVPPQVELRGEAEKLPSAPAGKAAAPGNLLEPVN
;
A
#
# COMPACT_ATOMS: atom_id res chain seq x y z
N MET A 1 -5.11 -6.64 0.25
CA MET A 1 -4.64 -5.29 -0.17
C MET A 1 -3.17 -5.14 0.22
N LEU A 2 -2.33 -4.52 -0.64
CA LEU A 2 -0.95 -4.17 -0.32
C LEU A 2 -0.85 -2.67 -0.05
N THR A 3 -0.12 -2.28 0.98
CA THR A 3 0.21 -0.90 1.32
C THR A 3 1.72 -0.72 1.33
N VAL A 4 2.22 0.32 0.66
CA VAL A 4 3.64 0.68 0.64
C VAL A 4 3.79 2.14 1.03
N ILE A 5 4.53 2.41 2.09
CA ILE A 5 4.84 3.78 2.52
C ILE A 5 6.34 4.01 2.63
N ASP A 6 6.75 5.24 2.37
CA ASP A 6 8.09 5.72 2.63
C ASP A 6 8.16 6.21 4.09
N GLN A 7 9.06 5.64 4.87
CA GLN A 7 9.19 5.99 6.30
C GLN A 7 9.73 7.40 6.52
N PHE A 8 10.50 7.94 5.60
CA PHE A 8 11.07 9.28 5.70
C PHE A 8 10.05 10.34 5.30
N THR A 9 9.48 10.23 4.10
CA THR A 9 8.56 11.23 3.54
C THR A 9 7.12 11.05 4.00
N ARG A 10 6.78 9.91 4.63
CA ARG A 10 5.40 9.49 4.97
C ARG A 10 4.50 9.30 3.77
N GLU A 11 5.04 9.36 2.58
CA GLU A 11 4.27 9.20 1.34
C GLU A 11 3.75 7.78 1.18
N CYS A 12 2.48 7.66 0.84
CA CYS A 12 1.89 6.40 0.39
C CYS A 12 2.26 6.18 -1.07
N LEU A 13 3.24 5.31 -1.33
CA LEU A 13 3.77 5.07 -2.66
C LEU A 13 2.80 4.25 -3.52
N THR A 14 2.14 3.25 -2.93
CA THR A 14 1.09 2.52 -3.61
C THR A 14 0.10 1.86 -2.66
N LEU A 15 -1.15 1.72 -3.13
CA LEU A 15 -2.21 0.90 -2.55
C LEU A 15 -2.71 -0.06 -3.62
N VAL A 16 -2.53 -1.36 -3.42
CA VAL A 16 -2.97 -2.37 -4.39
C VAL A 16 -4.08 -3.21 -3.79
N ALA A 17 -5.29 -3.08 -4.33
CA ALA A 17 -6.40 -3.99 -4.05
C ALA A 17 -6.47 -5.07 -5.13
N ASP A 18 -6.44 -6.32 -4.69
CA ASP A 18 -6.59 -7.49 -5.56
C ASP A 18 -7.31 -8.62 -4.82
N SER A 19 -7.98 -9.49 -5.55
CA SER A 19 -8.64 -10.69 -5.00
C SER A 19 -7.63 -11.73 -4.48
N ALA A 20 -6.41 -11.73 -5.02
CA ALA A 20 -5.32 -12.59 -4.59
C ALA A 20 -3.99 -11.84 -4.65
N LEU A 21 -3.43 -11.50 -3.50
CA LEU A 21 -2.09 -10.92 -3.38
C LEU A 21 -1.09 -12.03 -3.02
N ASN A 22 -0.45 -12.56 -4.03
CA ASN A 22 0.69 -13.47 -3.86
C ASN A 22 2.02 -12.72 -4.04
N GLY A 23 3.13 -13.35 -3.71
CA GLY A 23 4.46 -12.73 -3.79
C GLY A 23 4.82 -12.20 -5.19
N GLN A 24 4.31 -12.80 -6.28
CA GLN A 24 4.54 -12.29 -7.64
C GLN A 24 3.82 -10.96 -7.88
N ARG A 25 2.59 -10.83 -7.38
CA ARG A 25 1.82 -9.57 -7.47
C ARG A 25 2.45 -8.47 -6.63
N VAL A 26 2.96 -8.82 -5.45
CA VAL A 26 3.73 -7.89 -4.60
C VAL A 26 4.99 -7.44 -5.32
N ALA A 27 5.80 -8.35 -5.83
CA ALA A 27 7.02 -8.06 -6.57
C ALA A 27 6.76 -7.15 -7.79
N LEU A 28 5.67 -7.38 -8.53
CA LEU A 28 5.25 -6.52 -9.65
C LEU A 28 4.92 -5.10 -9.19
N ALA A 29 4.14 -4.96 -8.12
CA ALA A 29 3.78 -3.65 -7.56
C ALA A 29 5.03 -2.89 -7.08
N LEU A 30 5.97 -3.57 -6.42
CA LEU A 30 7.23 -2.99 -5.98
C LEU A 30 8.11 -2.59 -7.16
N SER A 31 8.14 -3.37 -8.25
CA SER A 31 8.86 -3.00 -9.47
C SER A 31 8.34 -1.70 -10.09
N GLN A 32 7.03 -1.46 -10.04
CA GLN A 32 6.44 -0.19 -10.48
C GLN A 32 6.89 0.96 -9.59
N VAL A 33 6.85 0.78 -8.26
CA VAL A 33 7.34 1.79 -7.31
C VAL A 33 8.81 2.10 -7.54
N VAL A 34 9.65 1.08 -7.76
CA VAL A 34 11.08 1.27 -8.07
C VAL A 34 11.28 2.04 -9.37
N GLY A 35 10.46 1.77 -10.39
CA GLY A 35 10.50 2.50 -11.66
C GLY A 35 10.17 3.99 -11.53
N GLU A 36 9.29 4.35 -10.61
CA GLU A 36 8.84 5.74 -10.38
C GLU A 36 9.74 6.51 -9.39
N ARG A 37 10.23 5.84 -8.34
CA ARG A 37 10.87 6.48 -7.18
C ARG A 37 12.34 6.10 -6.99
N GLY A 38 12.83 5.17 -7.78
CA GLY A 38 14.15 4.57 -7.61
C GLY A 38 14.17 3.43 -6.60
N THR A 39 15.30 2.74 -6.55
CA THR A 39 15.48 1.55 -5.71
C THR A 39 15.67 1.94 -4.25
N PRO A 40 14.87 1.40 -3.31
CA PRO A 40 15.08 1.61 -1.88
C PRO A 40 16.30 0.81 -1.40
N GLN A 41 16.85 1.20 -0.28
CA GLN A 41 17.95 0.48 0.37
C GLN A 41 17.44 -0.78 1.07
N SER A 42 16.38 -0.64 1.83
CA SER A 42 15.70 -1.76 2.47
C SER A 42 14.18 -1.59 2.48
N ILE A 43 13.52 -2.70 2.70
CA ILE A 43 12.06 -2.79 2.85
C ILE A 43 11.78 -3.59 4.11
N THR A 44 11.06 -2.96 5.06
CA THR A 44 10.52 -3.64 6.22
C THR A 44 9.15 -4.22 5.89
N ALA A 45 8.97 -5.52 6.10
CA ALA A 45 7.72 -6.22 5.85
C ALA A 45 7.25 -6.98 7.10
N ASP A 46 5.96 -7.21 7.21
CA ASP A 46 5.45 -8.18 8.16
C ASP A 46 5.81 -9.61 7.73
N ASN A 47 5.53 -10.60 8.60
CA ASN A 47 5.84 -12.00 8.31
C ASN A 47 4.74 -12.68 7.45
N GLY A 48 4.03 -11.92 6.61
CA GLY A 48 3.04 -12.46 5.68
C GLY A 48 3.67 -13.43 4.68
N SER A 49 2.94 -14.47 4.31
CA SER A 49 3.41 -15.49 3.36
C SER A 49 3.70 -14.92 1.97
N GLU A 50 3.08 -13.81 1.61
CA GLU A 50 3.28 -13.05 0.37
C GLU A 50 4.65 -12.37 0.30
N PHE A 51 5.26 -12.08 1.45
CA PHE A 51 6.59 -11.47 1.55
C PHE A 51 7.69 -12.50 1.75
N ALA A 52 7.38 -13.62 2.45
CA ALA A 52 8.33 -14.68 2.76
C ALA A 52 8.28 -15.80 1.69
N GLY A 53 8.75 -15.52 0.48
CA GLY A 53 8.72 -16.52 -0.57
C GLY A 53 9.65 -16.26 -1.74
N ARG A 54 9.88 -17.28 -2.57
CA ARG A 54 10.81 -17.23 -3.70
C ARG A 54 10.67 -16.03 -4.63
N ALA A 55 9.45 -15.53 -4.81
CA ALA A 55 9.21 -14.39 -5.68
C ALA A 55 9.82 -13.10 -5.10
N MET A 56 9.69 -12.91 -3.79
CA MET A 56 10.25 -11.75 -3.09
C MET A 56 11.76 -11.89 -2.92
N ASP A 57 12.28 -13.11 -2.66
CA ASP A 57 13.73 -13.36 -2.62
C ASP A 57 14.38 -13.04 -3.97
N ALA A 58 13.78 -13.50 -5.07
CA ALA A 58 14.29 -13.23 -6.42
C ALA A 58 14.23 -11.74 -6.74
N TRP A 59 13.13 -11.05 -6.36
CA TRP A 59 12.95 -9.62 -6.55
C TRP A 59 13.99 -8.81 -5.76
N SER A 60 14.19 -9.12 -4.48
CA SER A 60 15.16 -8.44 -3.62
C SER A 60 16.59 -8.59 -4.14
N TYR A 61 16.94 -9.79 -4.58
CA TYR A 61 18.23 -10.06 -5.21
C TYR A 61 18.41 -9.27 -6.51
N GLN A 62 17.40 -9.25 -7.38
CA GLN A 62 17.43 -8.55 -8.66
C GLN A 62 17.65 -7.04 -8.50
N TYR A 63 17.00 -6.42 -7.51
CA TYR A 63 17.07 -4.98 -7.29
C TYR A 63 18.12 -4.57 -6.24
N GLY A 64 18.79 -5.54 -5.59
CA GLY A 64 19.75 -5.26 -4.53
C GLY A 64 19.11 -4.65 -3.27
N VAL A 65 17.85 -4.97 -3.00
CA VAL A 65 17.08 -4.45 -1.87
C VAL A 65 17.15 -5.40 -0.70
N GLN A 66 17.41 -4.90 0.49
CA GLN A 66 17.38 -5.70 1.71
C GLN A 66 15.93 -5.87 2.20
N LEU A 67 15.49 -7.12 2.40
CA LEU A 67 14.21 -7.41 3.06
C LEU A 67 14.43 -7.60 4.55
N GLU A 68 13.74 -6.78 5.35
CA GLU A 68 13.77 -6.82 6.80
C GLU A 68 12.42 -7.26 7.33
N PHE A 69 12.36 -8.38 8.02
CA PHE A 69 11.13 -8.86 8.62
C PHE A 69 10.99 -8.39 10.06
N ILE A 70 9.78 -7.96 10.40
CA ILE A 70 9.44 -7.47 11.74
C ILE A 70 9.65 -8.59 12.76
N ARG A 71 10.35 -8.26 13.84
CA ARG A 71 10.60 -9.20 14.92
C ARG A 71 9.33 -9.44 15.73
N PRO A 72 8.99 -10.71 16.03
CA PRO A 72 7.88 -11.02 16.93
C PRO A 72 8.02 -10.29 18.26
N GLY A 73 6.95 -9.60 18.69
CA GLY A 73 6.92 -8.89 19.98
C GLY A 73 7.57 -7.50 20.01
N LYS A 74 7.92 -6.92 18.85
CA LYS A 74 8.37 -5.51 18.73
C LYS A 74 7.42 -4.67 17.87
N PRO A 75 6.28 -4.23 18.40
CA PRO A 75 5.31 -3.43 17.65
C PRO A 75 5.88 -2.07 17.19
N VAL A 76 6.90 -1.54 17.86
CA VAL A 76 7.53 -0.27 17.49
C VAL A 76 8.14 -0.32 16.08
N ASP A 77 8.63 -1.47 15.64
CA ASP A 77 9.21 -1.65 14.31
C ASP A 77 8.17 -1.45 13.19
N ASN A 78 6.86 -1.48 13.53
CA ASN A 78 5.73 -1.39 12.59
C ASN A 78 4.83 -0.15 12.79
N SER A 79 5.19 0.73 13.72
CA SER A 79 4.31 1.82 14.18
C SER A 79 3.85 2.77 13.07
N TYR A 80 4.70 3.02 12.06
CA TYR A 80 4.37 3.92 10.95
C TYR A 80 3.28 3.36 10.06
N ILE A 81 3.44 2.11 9.62
CA ILE A 81 2.46 1.46 8.76
C ILE A 81 1.17 1.14 9.51
N GLU A 82 1.25 0.82 10.82
CA GLU A 82 0.07 0.63 11.64
C GLU A 82 -0.74 1.92 11.79
N SER A 83 -0.08 3.04 12.05
CA SER A 83 -0.72 4.36 12.10
C SER A 83 -1.35 4.74 10.76
N PHE A 84 -0.67 4.48 9.65
CA PHE A 84 -1.18 4.70 8.30
C PHE A 84 -2.42 3.84 8.04
N ASN A 85 -2.34 2.54 8.31
CA ASN A 85 -3.45 1.59 8.09
C ASN A 85 -4.66 1.87 8.99
N GLY A 86 -4.43 2.36 10.22
CA GLY A 86 -5.49 2.87 11.08
C GLY A 86 -6.28 3.98 10.39
N ARG A 87 -5.60 4.98 9.88
CA ARG A 87 -6.22 6.09 9.14
C ARG A 87 -6.93 5.64 7.86
N LEU A 88 -6.27 4.81 7.06
CA LEU A 88 -6.89 4.26 5.85
C LEU A 88 -8.19 3.52 6.17
N ARG A 89 -8.20 2.74 7.26
CA ARG A 89 -9.39 2.04 7.73
C ARG A 89 -10.48 3.01 8.16
N ASP A 90 -10.14 3.97 9.00
CA ASP A 90 -11.12 4.88 9.61
C ASP A 90 -11.71 5.87 8.60
N GLU A 91 -10.95 6.29 7.60
CA GLU A 91 -11.31 7.36 6.69
C GLU A 91 -11.77 6.87 5.31
N CYS A 92 -11.45 5.63 4.95
CA CYS A 92 -11.80 5.06 3.66
C CYS A 92 -12.52 3.72 3.82
N LEU A 93 -11.86 2.71 4.42
CA LEU A 93 -12.40 1.35 4.38
C LEU A 93 -13.68 1.15 5.18
N ASN A 94 -13.83 1.84 6.32
CA ASN A 94 -15.03 1.76 7.17
C ASN A 94 -16.14 2.75 6.75
N VAL A 95 -15.81 3.77 5.97
CA VAL A 95 -16.74 4.84 5.59
C VAL A 95 -17.37 4.58 4.23
N GLU A 96 -16.58 4.05 3.29
CA GLU A 96 -17.03 3.80 1.93
C GLU A 96 -17.77 2.46 1.79
N THR A 97 -18.74 2.42 0.90
CA THR A 97 -19.38 1.18 0.44
C THR A 97 -18.70 0.74 -0.85
N PHE A 98 -18.24 -0.51 -0.91
CA PHE A 98 -17.53 -1.05 -2.07
C PHE A 98 -18.43 -2.03 -2.82
N PHE A 99 -18.60 -1.82 -4.14
CA PHE A 99 -19.46 -2.64 -4.98
C PHE A 99 -18.68 -3.74 -5.72
N ASP A 100 -17.49 -3.40 -6.21
CA ASP A 100 -16.61 -4.33 -6.91
C ASP A 100 -15.13 -3.91 -6.74
N LEU A 101 -14.22 -4.69 -7.29
CA LEU A 101 -12.78 -4.44 -7.20
C LEU A 101 -12.35 -3.17 -7.94
N HIS A 102 -13.05 -2.76 -8.99
CA HIS A 102 -12.77 -1.52 -9.71
C HIS A 102 -13.11 -0.32 -8.83
N ASP A 103 -14.28 -0.32 -8.21
CA ASP A 103 -14.73 0.71 -7.27
C ASP A 103 -13.79 0.83 -6.06
N VAL A 104 -13.32 -0.31 -5.51
CA VAL A 104 -12.28 -0.30 -4.47
C VAL A 104 -11.04 0.45 -4.93
N ARG A 105 -10.51 0.12 -6.10
CA ARG A 105 -9.29 0.74 -6.63
C ARG A 105 -9.44 2.23 -6.87
N GLU A 106 -10.57 2.65 -7.38
CA GLU A 106 -10.87 4.07 -7.61
C GLU A 106 -10.90 4.86 -6.30
N LYS A 107 -11.62 4.36 -5.28
CA LYS A 107 -11.73 5.00 -3.97
C LYS A 107 -10.40 5.04 -3.23
N LEU A 108 -9.64 3.96 -3.25
CA LEU A 108 -8.30 3.91 -2.69
C LEU A 108 -7.34 4.89 -3.39
N SER A 109 -7.43 5.01 -4.72
CA SER A 109 -6.62 5.95 -5.48
C SER A 109 -6.93 7.40 -5.09
N ARG A 110 -8.20 7.75 -4.97
CA ARG A 110 -8.67 9.07 -4.55
C ARG A 110 -8.20 9.40 -3.13
N TRP A 111 -8.37 8.46 -2.19
CA TRP A 111 -7.91 8.64 -0.81
C TRP A 111 -6.39 8.79 -0.74
N ARG A 112 -5.61 8.01 -1.53
CA ARG A 112 -4.15 8.12 -1.60
C ARG A 112 -3.70 9.49 -2.11
N LEU A 113 -4.38 10.05 -3.11
CA LEU A 113 -4.07 11.39 -3.61
C LEU A 113 -4.30 12.45 -2.53
N ASP A 114 -5.45 12.40 -1.83
CA ASP A 114 -5.75 13.31 -0.71
C ASP A 114 -4.70 13.18 0.40
N TYR A 115 -4.36 11.95 0.78
CA TYR A 115 -3.36 11.66 1.80
C TYR A 115 -1.99 12.25 1.47
N ASN A 116 -1.53 12.12 0.22
CA ASN A 116 -0.20 12.58 -0.20
C ASN A 116 -0.14 14.07 -0.50
N GLN A 117 -1.21 14.67 -1.04
CA GLN A 117 -1.18 16.01 -1.60
C GLN A 117 -1.80 17.07 -0.70
N VAL A 118 -2.79 16.70 0.10
CA VAL A 118 -3.61 17.67 0.82
C VAL A 118 -3.46 17.55 2.33
N ARG A 119 -3.37 16.33 2.85
CA ARG A 119 -3.40 16.09 4.29
C ARG A 119 -2.13 16.59 4.98
N PRO A 120 -2.24 17.47 6.02
CA PRO A 120 -1.10 17.85 6.83
C PRO A 120 -0.69 16.73 7.79
N HIS A 121 0.60 16.54 7.94
CA HIS A 121 1.20 15.57 8.84
C HIS A 121 2.02 16.26 9.92
N SER A 122 1.69 16.04 11.18
CA SER A 122 2.44 16.63 12.31
C SER A 122 3.91 16.22 12.32
N ALA A 123 4.22 14.98 11.90
CA ALA A 123 5.60 14.49 11.78
C ALA A 123 6.38 15.19 10.65
N LEU A 124 5.72 15.91 9.75
CA LEU A 124 6.30 16.66 8.63
C LEU A 124 6.15 18.19 8.83
N ALA A 125 6.00 18.63 10.08
CA ALA A 125 5.73 20.02 10.42
C ALA A 125 4.48 20.57 9.71
N ASP A 126 3.39 19.81 9.77
CA ASP A 126 2.06 20.08 9.21
C ASP A 126 2.02 20.26 7.69
N ARG A 127 3.05 19.78 6.98
CA ARG A 127 3.05 19.68 5.51
C ARG A 127 2.44 18.36 5.04
N SER A 128 1.93 18.37 3.81
CA SER A 128 1.60 17.12 3.13
C SER A 128 2.89 16.36 2.74
N PRO A 129 2.83 15.04 2.56
CA PRO A 129 3.98 14.26 2.08
C PRO A 129 4.61 14.83 0.81
N GLU A 130 3.81 15.21 -0.18
CA GLU A 130 4.30 15.77 -1.45
C GLU A 130 4.96 17.14 -1.26
N GLU A 131 4.42 18.01 -0.43
CA GLU A 131 5.05 19.29 -0.07
C GLU A 131 6.40 19.07 0.61
N PHE A 132 6.46 18.12 1.55
CA PHE A 132 7.70 17.78 2.22
C PHE A 132 8.77 17.27 1.24
N VAL A 133 8.40 16.37 0.33
CA VAL A 133 9.32 15.84 -0.72
C VAL A 133 9.85 16.96 -1.59
N ARG A 134 8.97 17.84 -2.06
CA ARG A 134 9.34 18.99 -2.90
C ARG A 134 10.32 19.91 -2.21
N ASP A 135 10.06 20.27 -0.96
CA ASP A 135 10.92 21.16 -0.18
C ASP A 135 12.28 20.52 0.12
N TRP A 136 12.29 19.22 0.43
CA TRP A 136 13.52 18.47 0.67
C TRP A 136 14.39 18.38 -0.59
N GLN A 137 13.79 18.10 -1.73
CA GLN A 137 14.49 18.07 -3.02
C GLN A 137 15.07 19.44 -3.39
N ALA A 138 14.32 20.52 -3.20
CA ALA A 138 14.76 21.88 -3.44
C ALA A 138 15.96 22.26 -2.55
N SER A 139 15.91 21.85 -1.26
CA SER A 139 17.00 22.10 -0.32
C SER A 139 18.26 21.28 -0.64
N SER A 140 18.09 20.07 -1.14
CA SER A 140 19.20 19.18 -1.50
C SER A 140 19.84 19.56 -2.84
N ALA A 141 19.10 20.23 -3.72
CA ALA A 141 19.58 20.73 -5.02
C ALA A 141 20.25 22.12 -4.94
N ALA A 142 20.13 22.83 -3.82
CA ALA A 142 20.76 24.12 -3.62
C ALA A 142 22.30 23.96 -3.63
N PRO A 143 23.06 24.69 -4.48
CA PRO A 143 24.52 24.62 -4.48
C PRO A 143 25.03 25.02 -3.10
N LEU A 144 26.04 24.29 -2.59
CA LEU A 144 26.81 24.68 -1.39
C LEU A 144 27.37 26.10 -1.64
N VAL A 145 26.64 27.10 -1.16
CA VAL A 145 27.19 28.46 -1.06
C VAL A 145 28.30 28.34 -0.03
N THR A 146 29.55 28.46 -0.47
CA THR A 146 30.72 28.50 0.40
C THR A 146 30.48 29.53 1.47
N ALA A 147 30.31 29.08 2.71
CA ALA A 147 30.17 29.94 3.87
C ALA A 147 31.44 30.80 4.00
N GLY A 148 31.30 32.09 3.87
CA GLY A 148 32.28 33.07 4.35
C GLY A 148 32.42 32.93 5.86
N PRO A 149 33.49 33.51 6.47
CA PRO A 149 33.95 33.17 7.80
C PRO A 149 32.89 33.42 8.89
N ALA A 150 32.81 32.45 9.77
CA ALA A 150 31.88 32.32 10.88
C ALA A 150 31.82 33.59 11.76
N ASN A 151 30.59 34.07 11.99
CA ASN A 151 30.27 34.84 13.17
C ASN A 151 29.43 33.97 14.11
N HIS A 152 29.95 33.88 15.32
CA HIS A 152 29.56 33.06 16.45
C HIS A 152 28.09 33.29 16.85
N MET A 153 27.26 32.25 16.88
CA MET A 153 26.00 32.23 17.63
C MET A 153 25.81 30.88 18.35
N PRO A 154 25.19 30.89 19.55
CA PRO A 154 25.32 29.85 20.54
C PRO A 154 24.45 28.62 20.18
N ALA A 155 25.00 27.46 20.49
CA ALA A 155 24.33 26.21 20.50
C ALA A 155 23.24 26.15 21.59
N SER A 156 21.99 25.96 21.23
CA SER A 156 21.03 25.38 22.16
C SER A 156 20.01 24.55 21.39
N ALA A 157 20.06 23.28 21.71
CA ALA A 157 18.99 22.30 21.69
C ALA A 157 18.29 21.97 20.36
N VAL A 158 18.62 20.83 19.75
CA VAL A 158 17.64 19.76 19.53
C VAL A 158 18.39 18.42 19.55
N HIS A 159 18.25 17.67 20.64
CA HIS A 159 18.54 16.25 20.66
C HIS A 159 17.38 15.51 20.02
N GLY A 160 17.65 14.94 18.86
CA GLY A 160 16.73 14.13 18.07
C GLY A 160 17.50 13.50 16.92
N SER A 161 18.63 12.81 17.23
CA SER A 161 19.42 12.11 16.23
C SER A 161 18.79 10.76 15.89
N GLY A 162 17.70 10.78 15.09
CA GLY A 162 17.32 9.68 14.26
C GLY A 162 17.74 10.03 12.84
N SER A 163 18.89 9.57 12.39
CA SER A 163 19.25 9.59 10.98
C SER A 163 18.23 8.75 10.22
N ALA A 164 17.15 9.39 9.76
CA ALA A 164 16.20 8.75 8.87
C ALA A 164 16.86 8.64 7.51
N ASP A 165 17.28 7.43 7.14
CA ASP A 165 17.79 7.15 5.80
C ASP A 165 16.64 7.33 4.80
N PRO A 166 16.75 8.20 3.77
CA PRO A 166 15.65 8.55 2.87
C PRO A 166 15.23 7.42 1.92
N LYS A 167 15.67 6.20 2.15
CA LYS A 167 15.40 5.04 1.27
C LYS A 167 14.84 3.82 1.99
N LEU A 168 14.18 4.03 3.12
CA LEU A 168 13.57 2.94 3.87
C LEU A 168 12.06 2.87 3.58
N LEU A 169 11.60 1.77 3.00
CA LEU A 169 10.19 1.52 2.73
C LEU A 169 9.59 0.55 3.74
N GLN A 170 8.32 0.69 4.01
CA GLN A 170 7.55 -0.23 4.85
C GLN A 170 6.36 -0.80 4.08
N LEU A 171 6.19 -2.12 4.17
CA LEU A 171 5.14 -2.88 3.52
C LEU A 171 4.19 -3.49 4.54
N PHE A 172 2.92 -3.58 4.16
CA PHE A 172 1.91 -4.25 4.94
C PHE A 172 0.76 -4.75 4.05
N VAL A 173 0.24 -5.94 4.36
CA VAL A 173 -1.01 -6.45 3.80
C VAL A 173 -2.03 -6.56 4.93
N PRO A 174 -2.97 -5.59 5.06
CA PRO A 174 -4.01 -5.70 6.06
C PRO A 174 -4.94 -6.90 5.79
N PRO A 175 -5.64 -7.42 6.80
CA PRO A 175 -6.67 -8.42 6.62
C PRO A 175 -7.70 -7.96 5.58
N GLN A 176 -8.25 -8.90 4.82
CA GLN A 176 -9.07 -8.64 3.64
C GLN A 176 -10.26 -7.72 3.93
N VAL A 177 -10.51 -6.79 3.02
CA VAL A 177 -11.72 -5.97 3.01
C VAL A 177 -12.85 -6.83 2.48
N GLU A 178 -13.90 -7.05 3.28
CA GLU A 178 -15.11 -7.72 2.83
C GLU A 178 -15.89 -6.79 1.88
N LEU A 179 -16.09 -7.23 0.64
CA LEU A 179 -16.98 -6.55 -0.29
C LEU A 179 -18.42 -6.80 0.15
N ARG A 180 -19.19 -5.78 0.48
CA ARG A 180 -20.63 -5.89 0.70
C ARG A 180 -21.30 -6.14 -0.64
N GLY A 181 -21.67 -7.39 -0.94
CA GLY A 181 -22.42 -7.65 -2.17
C GLY A 181 -22.43 -9.06 -2.69
N GLU A 182 -21.95 -10.06 -1.99
CA GLU A 182 -22.16 -11.46 -2.39
C GLU A 182 -23.01 -12.21 -1.36
N ALA A 183 -24.29 -11.96 -1.33
CA ALA A 183 -25.29 -12.92 -0.81
C ALA A 183 -26.73 -12.46 -1.07
N GLU A 184 -27.07 -12.01 -2.26
CA GLU A 184 -28.43 -12.23 -2.74
C GLU A 184 -28.37 -13.30 -3.81
N LYS A 185 -28.49 -14.57 -3.35
CA LYS A 185 -28.82 -15.67 -4.24
C LYS A 185 -30.07 -15.27 -5.00
N LEU A 186 -29.92 -15.07 -6.30
CA LEU A 186 -31.04 -15.07 -7.21
C LEU A 186 -31.91 -16.30 -6.90
N PRO A 187 -33.23 -16.13 -6.72
CA PRO A 187 -34.11 -17.26 -6.52
C PRO A 187 -33.99 -18.19 -7.72
N SER A 188 -33.64 -19.44 -7.46
CA SER A 188 -33.63 -20.51 -8.49
C SER A 188 -34.99 -20.55 -9.18
N ALA A 189 -34.96 -20.37 -10.49
CA ALA A 189 -36.14 -20.54 -11.35
C ALA A 189 -36.81 -21.91 -11.06
N PRO A 190 -38.13 -21.98 -11.01
CA PRO A 190 -38.81 -23.24 -10.74
C PRO A 190 -38.54 -24.21 -11.88
N ALA A 191 -38.11 -25.41 -11.54
CA ALA A 191 -37.89 -26.50 -12.47
C ALA A 191 -39.17 -26.76 -13.26
N GLY A 192 -39.15 -26.43 -14.54
CA GLY A 192 -40.20 -26.76 -15.47
C GLY A 192 -40.36 -28.29 -15.55
N LYS A 193 -41.58 -28.79 -15.24
CA LYS A 193 -41.96 -30.16 -15.41
C LYS A 193 -41.74 -30.55 -16.89
N ALA A 194 -40.81 -31.47 -17.11
CA ALA A 194 -40.68 -32.15 -18.40
C ALA A 194 -41.98 -32.92 -18.67
N ALA A 195 -42.66 -32.57 -19.76
CA ALA A 195 -43.77 -33.34 -20.30
C ALA A 195 -43.24 -34.64 -20.89
N ALA A 196 -43.86 -35.77 -20.52
CA ALA A 196 -43.56 -37.07 -21.06
C ALA A 196 -43.92 -37.15 -22.56
N PRO A 197 -43.13 -37.84 -23.39
CA PRO A 197 -43.48 -38.04 -24.79
C PRO A 197 -44.60 -39.05 -24.93
N GLY A 198 -45.68 -38.63 -25.60
CA GLY A 198 -46.83 -39.46 -25.93
C GLY A 198 -46.47 -40.57 -26.90
N ASN A 199 -47.01 -41.71 -26.59
CA ASN A 199 -47.06 -42.95 -27.40
C ASN A 199 -47.64 -42.66 -28.75
N LEU A 200 -46.92 -42.87 -29.83
CA LEU A 200 -47.42 -42.90 -31.20
C LEU A 200 -47.72 -44.34 -31.62
N LEU A 201 -48.94 -44.51 -31.92
CA LEU A 201 -49.60 -45.72 -32.41
C LEU A 201 -48.97 -46.30 -33.72
N GLU A 202 -48.92 -47.60 -33.78
CA GLU A 202 -48.54 -48.39 -34.94
C GLU A 202 -49.50 -48.17 -36.14
N PRO A 203 -49.02 -48.31 -37.35
CA PRO A 203 -49.89 -48.37 -38.52
C PRO A 203 -50.39 -49.80 -38.80
N VAL A 204 -51.69 -49.92 -39.09
CA VAL A 204 -52.35 -51.11 -39.58
C VAL A 204 -52.37 -51.03 -41.10
N ASN A 205 -51.95 -52.16 -41.72
CA ASN A 205 -52.06 -52.58 -43.12
C ASN A 205 -51.41 -51.77 -44.22
#